data_8ab66d6ed9482109e386440373ac5cfc
#
_entry.id   8ab66d6ed9482109e386440373ac5cfc
#
_cell.length_a   1.000
_cell.length_b   1.000
_cell.length_c   1.000
_cell.angle_alpha   90.00
_cell.angle_beta   90.00
_cell.angle_gamma   90.00
#
_symmetry.space_group_name_H-M   'P 1'
#
loop_
_entity.id
_entity.type
_entity.pdbx_description
1 polymer ?
#
loop_
_entity_poly.entity_id
_entity_poly.type
_entity_poly.pdbx_seq_one_letter_code
_entity_poly.pdbx_strand_id
1 'polypeptide(L)'
;MEIGVNVPNFGPGTDPGRLRDWARTVEGLGFDLLMLSDHVAITPDVAEQYPAPFYEPFTALSWLAGITDTIRLGTTVLIAPYRHPLLVARMAANLNQLSGGRFVLGVGAGWARQEFEALGVDFAQRGELTDELLRTVRDAWTNDADYRSGDIPIWVGGLSTAGMRRAVRFGDAWHPLRQSMDWMRNALGVLAKIAENEQRALPAFSPRILLRLTPEPLDERVAGEGSIDQVIGDLNQLEALGAEAVVLDPFIGDPAETERPETAWSALATVMAHRGDK
;
A
#
# COMPACT_ATOMS: atom_id res chain seq x y z
N MET A 1 14.23 -6.36 7.07
CA MET A 1 13.19 -5.51 6.44
C MET A 1 12.38 -6.38 5.48
N GLU A 2 11.04 -6.40 5.63
CA GLU A 2 10.12 -7.08 4.69
C GLU A 2 10.09 -6.36 3.34
N ILE A 3 9.83 -7.10 2.24
CA ILE A 3 9.56 -6.50 0.92
C ILE A 3 8.22 -6.99 0.38
N GLY A 4 7.36 -6.03 0.07
CA GLY A 4 6.10 -6.25 -0.58
C GLY A 4 6.05 -5.76 -2.02
N VAL A 5 4.97 -6.10 -2.69
CA VAL A 5 4.67 -5.66 -4.06
C VAL A 5 3.25 -5.08 -4.12
N ASN A 6 3.11 -3.88 -4.73
CA ASN A 6 1.81 -3.40 -5.18
C ASN A 6 1.47 -4.07 -6.51
N VAL A 7 0.49 -4.96 -6.48
CA VAL A 7 0.02 -5.68 -7.67
C VAL A 7 -1.08 -4.87 -8.35
N PRO A 8 -1.01 -4.64 -9.66
CA PRO A 8 -2.08 -3.96 -10.38
C PRO A 8 -3.37 -4.79 -10.35
N ASN A 9 -4.39 -4.25 -9.67
CA ASN A 9 -5.76 -4.80 -9.64
C ASN A 9 -6.70 -4.04 -10.59
N PHE A 10 -6.14 -3.37 -11.58
CA PHE A 10 -6.79 -2.50 -12.54
C PHE A 10 -6.13 -2.59 -13.91
N GLY A 11 -6.80 -1.97 -14.90
CA GLY A 11 -6.24 -1.81 -16.24
C GLY A 11 -6.61 -2.91 -17.23
N PRO A 12 -6.41 -2.66 -18.53
CA PRO A 12 -6.90 -3.54 -19.62
C PRO A 12 -6.32 -4.94 -19.59
N GLY A 13 -5.13 -5.13 -19.01
CA GLY A 13 -4.47 -6.43 -18.87
C GLY A 13 -4.89 -7.20 -17.63
N THR A 14 -5.81 -6.69 -16.80
CA THR A 14 -6.18 -7.31 -15.51
C THR A 14 -7.47 -8.10 -15.62
N ASP A 15 -7.39 -9.38 -15.29
CA ASP A 15 -8.49 -10.33 -15.15
C ASP A 15 -8.22 -11.28 -13.97
N PRO A 16 -9.17 -12.17 -13.60
CA PRO A 16 -8.95 -13.10 -12.49
C PRO A 16 -7.76 -14.05 -12.69
N GLY A 17 -7.48 -14.46 -13.93
CA GLY A 17 -6.32 -15.29 -14.26
C GLY A 17 -5.02 -14.53 -13.98
N ARG A 18 -4.94 -13.31 -14.44
CA ARG A 18 -3.79 -12.42 -14.24
C ARG A 18 -3.53 -12.08 -12.76
N LEU A 19 -4.59 -11.78 -12.00
CA LEU A 19 -4.46 -11.55 -10.55
C LEU A 19 -3.91 -12.79 -9.82
N ARG A 20 -4.38 -14.00 -10.20
CA ARG A 20 -3.85 -15.25 -9.67
C ARG A 20 -2.38 -15.44 -10.03
N ASP A 21 -2.01 -15.17 -11.30
CA ASP A 21 -0.64 -15.33 -11.78
C ASP A 21 0.30 -14.35 -11.07
N TRP A 22 -0.15 -13.11 -10.84
CA TRP A 22 0.56 -12.14 -10.01
C TRP A 22 0.79 -12.66 -8.58
N ALA A 23 -0.25 -13.14 -7.92
CA ALA A 23 -0.13 -13.61 -6.54
C ALA A 23 0.85 -14.79 -6.43
N ARG A 24 0.76 -15.76 -7.34
CA ARG A 24 1.68 -16.91 -7.38
C ARG A 24 3.12 -16.50 -7.70
N THR A 25 3.30 -15.57 -8.62
CA THR A 25 4.63 -15.08 -8.99
C THR A 25 5.27 -14.35 -7.81
N VAL A 26 4.56 -13.42 -7.16
CA VAL A 26 5.09 -12.64 -6.05
C VAL A 26 5.40 -13.54 -4.85
N GLU A 27 4.49 -14.46 -4.49
CA GLU A 27 4.73 -15.44 -3.43
C GLU A 27 5.87 -16.40 -3.79
N GLY A 28 5.90 -16.90 -5.03
CA GLY A 28 6.93 -17.83 -5.51
C GLY A 28 8.33 -17.22 -5.61
N LEU A 29 8.44 -15.90 -5.80
CA LEU A 29 9.71 -15.16 -5.74
C LEU A 29 10.17 -14.87 -4.30
N GLY A 30 9.35 -15.20 -3.28
CA GLY A 30 9.70 -15.03 -1.88
C GLY A 30 9.48 -13.61 -1.33
N PHE A 31 8.56 -12.84 -1.92
CA PHE A 31 8.14 -11.57 -1.33
C PHE A 31 7.28 -11.81 -0.08
N ASP A 32 7.38 -10.88 0.86
CA ASP A 32 6.71 -10.99 2.15
C ASP A 32 5.26 -10.49 2.12
N LEU A 33 4.90 -9.57 1.18
CA LEU A 33 3.64 -8.86 1.18
C LEU A 33 3.14 -8.56 -0.23
N LEU A 34 1.86 -8.84 -0.51
CA LEU A 34 1.12 -8.45 -1.70
C LEU A 34 0.07 -7.41 -1.32
N MET A 35 0.07 -6.27 -2.00
CA MET A 35 -0.89 -5.20 -1.74
C MET A 35 -1.65 -4.80 -3.00
N LEU A 36 -2.90 -4.37 -2.81
CA LEU A 36 -3.77 -3.87 -3.88
C LEU A 36 -4.18 -2.41 -3.62
N SER A 37 -4.37 -1.66 -4.71
CA SER A 37 -4.88 -0.28 -4.67
C SER A 37 -6.41 -0.24 -4.57
N ASP A 38 -6.97 0.93 -4.26
CA ASP A 38 -8.42 1.12 -4.10
C ASP A 38 -8.95 2.28 -4.95
N HIS A 39 -9.95 1.99 -5.77
CA HIS A 39 -10.88 2.92 -6.38
C HIS A 39 -12.25 2.21 -6.55
N VAL A 40 -13.34 2.96 -6.44
CA VAL A 40 -14.71 2.44 -6.49
C VAL A 40 -15.42 2.87 -7.78
N ALA A 41 -15.35 4.16 -8.11
CA ALA A 41 -15.91 4.71 -9.33
C ALA A 41 -14.78 5.18 -10.25
N ILE A 42 -14.67 4.56 -11.43
CA ILE A 42 -13.62 4.89 -12.38
C ILE A 42 -14.02 6.12 -13.18
N THR A 43 -13.94 7.28 -12.52
CA THR A 43 -14.20 8.59 -13.09
C THR A 43 -13.04 9.03 -14.01
N PRO A 44 -13.20 10.07 -14.86
CA PRO A 44 -12.15 10.50 -15.78
C PRO A 44 -10.80 10.77 -15.12
N ASP A 45 -10.78 11.42 -13.96
CA ASP A 45 -9.54 11.69 -13.21
C ASP A 45 -8.87 10.40 -12.66
N VAL A 46 -9.66 9.38 -12.33
CA VAL A 46 -9.14 8.05 -11.95
C VAL A 46 -8.66 7.28 -13.17
N ALA A 47 -9.45 7.28 -14.26
CA ALA A 47 -9.17 6.50 -15.46
C ALA A 47 -7.86 6.87 -16.17
N GLU A 48 -7.37 8.09 -15.98
CA GLU A 48 -6.08 8.53 -16.55
C GLU A 48 -4.90 7.67 -16.04
N GLN A 49 -4.97 7.23 -14.79
CA GLN A 49 -3.91 6.44 -14.15
C GLN A 49 -4.35 5.00 -13.85
N TYR A 50 -5.62 4.81 -13.50
CA TYR A 50 -6.18 3.54 -13.01
C TYR A 50 -7.45 3.18 -13.78
N PRO A 51 -7.35 2.82 -15.09
CA PRO A 51 -8.52 2.52 -15.91
C PRO A 51 -9.18 1.20 -15.51
N ALA A 52 -10.43 1.04 -15.97
CA ALA A 52 -11.16 -0.21 -15.85
C ALA A 52 -10.52 -1.35 -16.69
N PRO A 53 -10.74 -2.65 -16.30
CA PRO A 53 -11.45 -3.06 -15.09
C PRO A 53 -10.69 -2.68 -13.82
N PHE A 54 -11.41 -2.51 -12.70
CA PHE A 54 -10.80 -2.29 -11.39
C PHE A 54 -11.44 -3.25 -10.38
N TYR A 55 -10.65 -4.10 -9.76
CA TYR A 55 -11.12 -5.07 -8.78
C TYR A 55 -11.06 -4.48 -7.37
N GLU A 56 -12.21 -4.45 -6.70
CA GLU A 56 -12.34 -3.94 -5.34
C GLU A 56 -11.42 -4.72 -4.38
N PRO A 57 -10.58 -4.04 -3.58
CA PRO A 57 -9.47 -4.69 -2.89
C PRO A 57 -9.88 -5.75 -1.86
N PHE A 58 -10.93 -5.54 -1.06
CA PHE A 58 -11.37 -6.57 -0.10
C PHE A 58 -11.87 -7.84 -0.79
N THR A 59 -12.63 -7.66 -1.88
CA THR A 59 -13.13 -8.78 -2.68
C THR A 59 -11.99 -9.56 -3.32
N ALA A 60 -11.06 -8.85 -3.96
CA ALA A 60 -9.91 -9.47 -4.61
C ALA A 60 -8.96 -10.12 -3.60
N LEU A 61 -8.61 -9.44 -2.50
CA LEU A 61 -7.74 -10.00 -1.47
C LEU A 61 -8.36 -11.21 -0.75
N SER A 62 -9.68 -11.22 -0.53
CA SER A 62 -10.36 -12.41 0.04
C SER A 62 -10.25 -13.62 -0.87
N TRP A 63 -10.38 -13.41 -2.18
CA TRP A 63 -10.16 -14.47 -3.15
C TRP A 63 -8.70 -14.90 -3.21
N LEU A 64 -7.75 -13.97 -3.21
CA LEU A 64 -6.32 -14.26 -3.18
C LEU A 64 -5.89 -14.97 -1.90
N ALA A 65 -6.52 -14.69 -0.76
CA ALA A 65 -6.26 -15.39 0.50
C ALA A 65 -6.49 -16.89 0.41
N GLY A 66 -7.48 -17.32 -0.42
CA GLY A 66 -7.79 -18.73 -0.64
C GLY A 66 -6.85 -19.45 -1.62
N ILE A 67 -5.95 -18.74 -2.29
CA ILE A 67 -5.03 -19.31 -3.30
C ILE A 67 -3.56 -19.01 -3.05
N THR A 68 -3.24 -18.36 -1.93
CA THR A 68 -1.88 -18.09 -1.42
C THR A 68 -1.74 -18.70 -0.02
N ASP A 69 -0.53 -19.10 0.34
CA ASP A 69 -0.28 -19.86 1.56
C ASP A 69 0.42 -19.02 2.65
N THR A 70 1.42 -18.24 2.30
CA THR A 70 2.34 -17.59 3.24
C THR A 70 2.39 -16.08 3.12
N ILE A 71 2.22 -15.53 1.92
CA ILE A 71 2.37 -14.10 1.67
C ILE A 71 1.32 -13.29 2.42
N ARG A 72 1.74 -12.21 3.05
CA ARG A 72 0.82 -11.25 3.67
C ARG A 72 0.06 -10.50 2.59
N LEU A 73 -1.17 -10.11 2.91
CA LEU A 73 -2.09 -9.44 1.99
C LEU A 73 -2.45 -8.07 2.53
N GLY A 74 -2.53 -7.04 1.69
CA GLY A 74 -2.84 -5.71 2.21
C GLY A 74 -3.43 -4.74 1.18
N THR A 75 -3.89 -3.61 1.68
CA THR A 75 -4.34 -2.48 0.85
C THR A 75 -3.29 -1.36 0.83
N THR A 76 -3.03 -0.75 -0.35
CA THR A 76 -2.06 0.33 -0.52
C THR A 76 -2.59 1.44 -1.42
N VAL A 77 -3.57 2.22 -0.95
CA VAL A 77 -4.26 2.22 0.34
C VAL A 77 -5.77 2.17 0.12
N LEU A 78 -6.52 1.61 1.07
CA LEU A 78 -7.98 1.76 1.10
C LEU A 78 -8.33 3.24 1.23
N ILE A 79 -9.24 3.74 0.40
CA ILE A 79 -9.74 5.12 0.50
C ILE A 79 -10.84 5.17 1.55
N ALA A 80 -10.47 5.61 2.75
CA ALA A 80 -11.34 5.55 3.93
C ALA A 80 -12.73 6.15 3.75
N PRO A 81 -12.90 7.36 3.15
CA PRO A 81 -14.20 8.01 3.06
C PRO A 81 -15.24 7.30 2.19
N TYR A 82 -14.85 6.30 1.42
CA TYR A 82 -15.76 5.64 0.47
C TYR A 82 -16.61 4.53 1.11
N ARG A 83 -16.36 4.16 2.35
CA ARG A 83 -17.05 3.04 3.02
C ARG A 83 -17.43 3.37 4.45
N HIS A 84 -18.54 2.80 4.90
CA HIS A 84 -18.95 2.91 6.29
C HIS A 84 -17.90 2.27 7.22
N PRO A 85 -17.44 2.94 8.30
CA PRO A 85 -16.37 2.46 9.18
C PRO A 85 -16.58 1.05 9.75
N LEU A 86 -17.79 0.73 10.23
CA LEU A 86 -18.11 -0.61 10.76
C LEU A 86 -18.09 -1.69 9.67
N LEU A 87 -18.43 -1.33 8.41
CA LEU A 87 -18.29 -2.26 7.29
C LEU A 87 -16.81 -2.58 7.03
N VAL A 88 -15.94 -1.57 7.05
CA VAL A 88 -14.49 -1.77 6.90
C VAL A 88 -13.94 -2.62 8.06
N ALA A 89 -14.34 -2.33 9.31
CA ALA A 89 -13.94 -3.14 10.44
C ALA A 89 -14.32 -4.62 10.27
N ARG A 90 -15.55 -4.90 9.79
CA ARG A 90 -16.04 -6.27 9.54
C ARG A 90 -15.28 -6.95 8.39
N MET A 91 -15.12 -6.27 7.25
CA MET A 91 -14.43 -6.83 6.09
C MET A 91 -12.97 -7.16 6.40
N ALA A 92 -12.28 -6.24 7.08
CA ALA A 92 -10.89 -6.44 7.49
C ALA A 92 -10.74 -7.61 8.48
N ALA A 93 -11.63 -7.69 9.48
CA ALA A 93 -11.66 -8.80 10.43
C ALA A 93 -11.88 -10.15 9.72
N ASN A 94 -12.84 -10.22 8.80
CA ASN A 94 -13.12 -11.43 8.04
C ASN A 94 -11.94 -11.83 7.14
N LEU A 95 -11.34 -10.86 6.44
CA LEU A 95 -10.20 -11.13 5.58
C LEU A 95 -8.99 -11.60 6.41
N ASN A 96 -8.75 -11.02 7.58
CA ASN A 96 -7.69 -11.47 8.47
C ASN A 96 -7.89 -12.92 8.91
N GLN A 97 -9.13 -13.30 9.27
CA GLN A 97 -9.46 -14.69 9.62
C GLN A 97 -9.32 -15.63 8.43
N LEU A 98 -9.86 -15.26 7.26
CA LEU A 98 -9.81 -16.07 6.02
C LEU A 98 -8.38 -16.29 5.53
N SER A 99 -7.50 -15.32 5.76
CA SER A 99 -6.08 -15.41 5.40
C SER A 99 -5.21 -16.06 6.47
N GLY A 100 -5.76 -16.47 7.62
CA GLY A 100 -4.98 -17.01 8.74
C GLY A 100 -4.10 -15.98 9.44
N GLY A 101 -4.54 -14.72 9.55
CA GLY A 101 -3.81 -13.66 10.24
C GLY A 101 -2.81 -12.90 9.37
N ARG A 102 -2.89 -13.02 8.04
CA ARG A 102 -1.94 -12.42 7.08
C ARG A 102 -2.33 -11.03 6.57
N PHE A 103 -3.39 -10.39 7.08
CA PHE A 103 -3.90 -9.14 6.53
C PHE A 103 -3.25 -7.89 7.16
N VAL A 104 -3.03 -6.87 6.32
CA VAL A 104 -2.58 -5.50 6.68
C VAL A 104 -3.56 -4.49 6.10
N LEU A 105 -4.10 -3.62 6.93
CA LEU A 105 -5.00 -2.56 6.49
C LEU A 105 -4.23 -1.26 6.23
N GLY A 106 -3.88 -1.00 4.98
CA GLY A 106 -3.38 0.30 4.55
C GLY A 106 -4.54 1.27 4.28
N VAL A 107 -4.49 2.49 4.83
CA VAL A 107 -5.59 3.47 4.77
C VAL A 107 -5.08 4.83 4.32
N GLY A 108 -5.84 5.49 3.42
CA GLY A 108 -5.59 6.85 2.95
C GLY A 108 -6.87 7.68 2.83
N ALA A 109 -6.69 9.00 2.69
CA ALA A 109 -7.82 9.94 2.60
C ALA A 109 -8.39 10.09 1.18
N GLY A 110 -7.72 9.58 0.15
CA GLY A 110 -8.12 9.76 -1.24
C GLY A 110 -7.74 11.12 -1.84
N TRP A 111 -7.78 11.18 -3.18
CA TRP A 111 -7.35 12.35 -3.97
C TRP A 111 -8.30 12.69 -5.11
N ALA A 112 -9.02 11.73 -5.68
CA ALA A 112 -9.84 11.85 -6.90
C ALA A 112 -11.16 12.57 -6.60
N ARG A 113 -11.21 13.88 -6.84
CA ARG A 113 -12.38 14.71 -6.52
C ARG A 113 -13.66 14.24 -7.23
N GLN A 114 -13.57 13.86 -8.51
CA GLN A 114 -14.74 13.40 -9.27
C GLN A 114 -15.29 12.09 -8.72
N GLU A 115 -14.43 11.22 -8.20
CA GLU A 115 -14.85 9.98 -7.55
C GLU A 115 -15.59 10.26 -6.23
N PHE A 116 -15.14 11.22 -5.41
CA PHE A 116 -15.88 11.68 -4.24
C PHE A 116 -17.27 12.20 -4.60
N GLU A 117 -17.36 13.02 -5.66
CA GLU A 117 -18.63 13.56 -6.16
C GLU A 117 -19.55 12.43 -6.64
N ALA A 118 -19.03 11.45 -7.40
CA ALA A 118 -19.80 10.31 -7.88
C ALA A 118 -20.33 9.43 -6.75
N LEU A 119 -19.61 9.34 -5.65
CA LEU A 119 -20.02 8.58 -4.46
C LEU A 119 -20.86 9.39 -3.47
N GLY A 120 -21.11 10.68 -3.75
CA GLY A 120 -21.89 11.57 -2.86
C GLY A 120 -21.17 11.89 -1.56
N VAL A 121 -19.83 11.83 -1.53
CA VAL A 121 -18.99 12.11 -0.37
C VAL A 121 -18.35 13.49 -0.49
N ASP A 122 -18.41 14.28 0.57
CA ASP A 122 -17.77 15.62 0.57
C ASP A 122 -16.24 15.50 0.61
N PHE A 123 -15.60 15.89 -0.50
CA PHE A 123 -14.15 15.89 -0.61
C PHE A 123 -13.43 16.75 0.45
N ALA A 124 -14.06 17.84 0.92
CA ALA A 124 -13.47 18.69 1.94
C ALA A 124 -13.38 17.98 3.31
N GLN A 125 -14.30 17.08 3.60
CA GLN A 125 -14.35 16.31 4.85
C GLN A 125 -13.47 15.04 4.83
N ARG A 126 -12.79 14.71 3.71
CA ARG A 126 -12.06 13.44 3.57
C ARG A 126 -11.07 13.14 4.71
N GLY A 127 -10.45 14.16 5.27
CA GLY A 127 -9.52 14.01 6.40
C GLY A 127 -10.24 13.60 7.68
N GLU A 128 -11.35 14.25 8.00
CA GLU A 128 -12.19 13.96 9.17
C GLU A 128 -12.82 12.58 9.08
N LEU A 129 -13.39 12.24 7.91
CA LEU A 129 -13.96 10.92 7.64
C LEU A 129 -12.90 9.81 7.77
N THR A 130 -11.66 10.08 7.39
CA THR A 130 -10.55 9.12 7.58
C THR A 130 -10.23 8.95 9.07
N ASP A 131 -10.19 10.03 9.83
CA ASP A 131 -9.94 9.99 11.28
C ASP A 131 -11.06 9.26 12.01
N GLU A 132 -12.32 9.45 11.60
CA GLU A 132 -13.49 8.74 12.11
C GLU A 132 -13.40 7.24 11.82
N LEU A 133 -13.09 6.87 10.56
CA LEU A 133 -12.94 5.46 10.19
C LEU A 133 -11.88 4.78 11.04
N LEU A 134 -10.69 5.36 11.15
CA LEU A 134 -9.57 4.78 11.89
C LEU A 134 -9.91 4.59 13.37
N ARG A 135 -10.57 5.58 13.98
CA ARG A 135 -11.04 5.48 15.38
C ARG A 135 -12.07 4.36 15.54
N THR A 136 -13.09 4.35 14.69
CA THR A 136 -14.17 3.36 14.75
C THR A 136 -13.65 1.94 14.54
N VAL A 137 -12.75 1.74 13.60
CA VAL A 137 -12.14 0.42 13.32
C VAL A 137 -11.35 -0.07 14.54
N ARG A 138 -10.50 0.77 15.14
CA ARG A 138 -9.75 0.43 16.36
C ARG A 138 -10.68 0.10 17.52
N ASP A 139 -11.71 0.94 17.74
CA ASP A 139 -12.68 0.75 18.82
C ASP A 139 -13.45 -0.57 18.65
N ALA A 140 -13.92 -0.86 17.43
CA ALA A 140 -14.63 -2.10 17.14
C ALA A 140 -13.75 -3.34 17.40
N TRP A 141 -12.51 -3.35 16.92
CA TRP A 141 -11.62 -4.50 17.13
C TRP A 141 -11.21 -4.70 18.59
N THR A 142 -11.14 -3.62 19.38
CA THR A 142 -10.73 -3.68 20.79
C THR A 142 -11.88 -4.06 21.71
N ASN A 143 -13.06 -3.49 21.48
CA ASN A 143 -14.15 -3.48 22.48
C ASN A 143 -15.34 -4.38 22.10
N ASP A 144 -15.45 -4.81 20.84
CA ASP A 144 -16.56 -5.62 20.36
C ASP A 144 -16.09 -7.03 19.96
N ALA A 145 -16.60 -8.04 20.69
CA ALA A 145 -16.25 -9.44 20.46
C ALA A 145 -16.62 -9.92 19.03
N ASP A 146 -17.67 -9.32 18.43
CA ASP A 146 -18.12 -9.67 17.08
C ASP A 146 -17.16 -9.20 15.97
N TYR A 147 -16.28 -8.24 16.27
CA TYR A 147 -15.28 -7.72 15.34
C TYR A 147 -13.85 -8.22 15.62
N ARG A 148 -13.69 -9.00 16.70
CA ARG A 148 -12.35 -9.47 17.09
C ARG A 148 -11.79 -10.47 16.07
N SER A 149 -10.57 -10.19 15.57
CA SER A 149 -9.91 -11.06 14.58
C SER A 149 -8.41 -11.17 14.77
N GLY A 150 -7.91 -10.89 15.98
CA GLY A 150 -6.46 -10.77 16.24
C GLY A 150 -5.93 -9.38 15.85
N ASP A 151 -4.61 -9.25 15.90
CA ASP A 151 -3.94 -7.99 15.58
C ASP A 151 -3.89 -7.77 14.06
N ILE A 152 -4.53 -6.71 13.59
CA ILE A 152 -4.46 -6.26 12.20
C ILE A 152 -3.65 -4.97 12.18
N PRO A 153 -2.45 -4.94 11.59
CA PRO A 153 -1.66 -3.72 11.48
C PRO A 153 -2.37 -2.70 10.60
N ILE A 154 -2.41 -1.44 11.05
CA ILE A 154 -2.94 -0.31 10.28
C ILE A 154 -1.77 0.53 9.76
N TRP A 155 -1.62 0.61 8.44
CA TRP A 155 -0.65 1.47 7.79
C TRP A 155 -1.35 2.72 7.26
N VAL A 156 -0.87 3.90 7.64
CA VAL A 156 -1.51 5.16 7.25
C VAL A 156 -0.71 5.86 6.17
N GLY A 157 -1.34 6.01 5.00
CA GLY A 157 -0.79 6.73 3.87
C GLY A 157 -0.91 8.25 4.00
N GLY A 158 -0.13 8.95 3.19
CA GLY A 158 -0.18 10.40 3.05
C GLY A 158 1.17 11.09 3.29
N LEU A 159 1.42 12.13 2.47
CA LEU A 159 2.68 12.89 2.45
C LEU A 159 2.61 14.20 3.24
N SER A 160 1.41 14.68 3.53
CA SER A 160 1.20 15.92 4.26
C SER A 160 1.42 15.76 5.77
N THR A 161 1.68 16.86 6.46
CA THR A 161 1.74 16.89 7.94
C THR A 161 0.46 16.35 8.58
N ALA A 162 -0.72 16.55 7.96
CA ALA A 162 -1.98 15.97 8.43
C ALA A 162 -1.98 14.45 8.30
N GLY A 163 -1.46 13.90 7.20
CA GLY A 163 -1.27 12.45 7.01
C GLY A 163 -0.30 11.85 8.02
N MET A 164 0.86 12.50 8.23
CA MET A 164 1.84 12.09 9.24
C MET A 164 1.25 12.10 10.66
N ARG A 165 0.50 13.15 11.01
CA ARG A 165 -0.20 13.23 12.31
C ARG A 165 -1.21 12.11 12.49
N ARG A 166 -1.93 11.75 11.42
CA ARG A 166 -2.86 10.63 11.42
C ARG A 166 -2.14 9.30 11.64
N ALA A 167 -0.98 9.10 10.99
CA ALA A 167 -0.15 7.92 11.22
C ALA A 167 0.29 7.81 12.69
N VAL A 168 0.73 8.91 13.30
CA VAL A 168 1.10 8.95 14.73
C VAL A 168 -0.08 8.66 15.65
N ARG A 169 -1.29 9.10 15.29
CA ARG A 169 -2.47 8.96 16.17
C ARG A 169 -3.12 7.58 16.09
N PHE A 170 -3.14 6.98 14.92
CA PHE A 170 -3.97 5.81 14.62
C PHE A 170 -3.23 4.66 13.97
N GLY A 171 -2.06 4.90 13.36
CA GLY A 171 -1.32 3.90 12.60
C GLY A 171 -0.33 3.13 13.44
N ASP A 172 -0.07 1.89 13.02
CA ASP A 172 1.09 1.12 13.45
C ASP A 172 2.30 1.46 12.56
N ALA A 173 2.05 1.85 11.28
CA ALA A 173 3.08 2.35 10.38
C ALA A 173 2.63 3.59 9.59
N TRP A 174 3.61 4.44 9.25
CA TRP A 174 3.46 5.47 8.25
C TRP A 174 3.88 4.92 6.88
N HIS A 175 3.01 5.10 5.87
CA HIS A 175 3.13 4.52 4.54
C HIS A 175 3.16 5.60 3.44
N PRO A 176 4.28 6.33 3.27
CA PRO A 176 4.42 7.33 2.22
C PRO A 176 4.62 6.70 0.85
N LEU A 177 4.28 7.46 -0.21
CA LEU A 177 4.23 6.99 -1.58
C LEU A 177 5.22 7.75 -2.47
N ARG A 178 6.07 7.03 -3.21
CA ARG A 178 6.83 7.49 -4.38
C ARG A 178 7.62 8.79 -4.16
N GLN A 179 8.50 8.82 -3.17
CA GLN A 179 9.34 9.99 -2.84
C GLN A 179 10.82 9.71 -3.05
N SER A 180 11.63 10.78 -3.14
CA SER A 180 13.09 10.66 -3.14
C SER A 180 13.61 10.24 -1.76
N MET A 181 14.80 9.63 -1.72
CA MET A 181 15.46 9.25 -0.47
C MET A 181 15.68 10.46 0.47
N ASP A 182 16.06 11.61 -0.07
CA ASP A 182 16.28 12.82 0.72
C ASP A 182 14.98 13.36 1.32
N TRP A 183 13.89 13.32 0.55
CA TRP A 183 12.58 13.70 1.07
C TRP A 183 12.16 12.78 2.23
N MET A 184 12.29 11.46 2.07
CA MET A 184 11.94 10.50 3.12
C MET A 184 12.75 10.69 4.39
N ARG A 185 14.06 10.91 4.26
CA ARG A 185 14.95 11.21 5.40
C ARG A 185 14.51 12.46 6.17
N ASN A 186 14.19 13.55 5.46
CA ASN A 186 13.70 14.77 6.07
C ASN A 186 12.33 14.60 6.71
N ALA A 187 11.42 13.87 6.04
CA ALA A 187 10.07 13.62 6.50
C ALA A 187 10.03 12.75 7.77
N LEU A 188 10.94 11.80 7.94
CA LEU A 188 11.08 11.04 9.18
C LEU A 188 11.43 11.94 10.37
N GLY A 189 12.25 12.96 10.16
CA GLY A 189 12.52 13.98 11.18
C GLY A 189 11.28 14.81 11.57
N VAL A 190 10.41 15.08 10.60
CA VAL A 190 9.11 15.76 10.86
C VAL A 190 8.17 14.83 11.61
N LEU A 191 8.07 13.56 11.19
CA LEU A 191 7.24 12.54 11.83
C LEU A 191 7.62 12.35 13.30
N ALA A 192 8.92 12.26 13.60
CA ALA A 192 9.44 12.14 14.96
C ALA A 192 9.04 13.32 15.84
N LYS A 193 9.15 14.56 15.33
CA LYS A 193 8.70 15.77 16.05
C LYS A 193 7.19 15.78 16.32
N ILE A 194 6.39 15.26 15.38
CA ILE A 194 4.94 15.14 15.57
C ILE A 194 4.66 14.13 16.70
N ALA A 195 5.31 12.97 16.69
CA ALA A 195 5.15 11.95 17.72
C ALA A 195 5.53 12.48 19.10
N GLU A 196 6.66 13.18 19.21
CA GLU A 196 7.11 13.83 20.46
C GLU A 196 6.07 14.85 20.96
N ASN A 197 5.62 15.78 20.10
CA ASN A 197 4.64 16.81 20.44
C ASN A 197 3.29 16.23 20.88
N GLU A 198 2.89 15.09 20.31
CA GLU A 198 1.64 14.42 20.67
C GLU A 198 1.82 13.39 21.79
N GLN A 199 3.03 13.24 22.32
CA GLN A 199 3.39 12.28 23.39
C GLN A 199 2.95 10.85 23.04
N ARG A 200 3.20 10.45 21.77
CA ARG A 200 2.89 9.11 21.25
C ARG A 200 4.13 8.40 20.75
N ALA A 201 4.04 7.09 20.65
CA ALA A 201 5.09 6.29 20.02
C ALA A 201 5.25 6.68 18.55
N LEU A 202 6.48 6.64 18.05
CA LEU A 202 6.76 6.80 16.63
C LEU A 202 6.21 5.57 15.89
N PRO A 203 5.33 5.73 14.88
CA PRO A 203 4.89 4.60 14.07
C PRO A 203 6.05 4.04 13.25
N ALA A 204 5.98 2.76 12.91
CA ALA A 204 6.92 2.15 11.99
C ALA A 204 6.97 2.90 10.64
N PHE A 205 8.07 2.74 9.92
CA PHE A 205 8.23 3.32 8.58
C PHE A 205 8.14 2.23 7.53
N SER A 206 7.14 2.32 6.64
CA SER A 206 6.85 1.29 5.63
C SER A 206 6.51 1.95 4.28
N PRO A 207 7.49 2.53 3.55
CA PRO A 207 7.22 3.28 2.32
C PRO A 207 6.82 2.39 1.14
N ARG A 208 6.04 2.96 0.20
CA ARG A 208 5.85 2.44 -1.15
C ARG A 208 6.72 3.24 -2.12
N ILE A 209 7.62 2.57 -2.80
CA ILE A 209 8.53 3.16 -3.78
C ILE A 209 8.24 2.61 -5.17
N LEU A 210 8.66 3.31 -6.21
CA LEU A 210 8.58 2.76 -7.58
C LEU A 210 9.50 1.54 -7.73
N LEU A 211 9.23 0.72 -8.73
CA LEU A 211 10.19 -0.22 -9.26
C LEU A 211 10.32 -0.01 -10.77
N ARG A 212 11.35 0.73 -11.17
CA ARG A 212 11.68 0.96 -12.57
C ARG A 212 13.16 0.75 -12.80
N LEU A 213 13.51 -0.41 -13.35
CA LEU A 213 14.89 -0.70 -13.72
C LEU A 213 15.26 -0.04 -15.05
N THR A 214 16.43 0.61 -15.07
CA THR A 214 17.06 1.16 -16.29
C THR A 214 18.43 0.53 -16.51
N PRO A 215 18.89 0.40 -17.77
CA PRO A 215 20.23 -0.13 -18.05
C PRO A 215 21.34 0.72 -17.42
N GLU A 216 21.18 2.04 -17.43
CA GLU A 216 22.14 2.99 -16.91
C GLU A 216 21.60 3.70 -15.65
N PRO A 217 22.48 4.19 -14.77
CA PRO A 217 22.11 4.99 -13.63
C PRO A 217 21.35 6.27 -14.03
N LEU A 218 20.45 6.73 -13.15
CA LEU A 218 19.72 8.00 -13.27
C LEU A 218 20.24 9.01 -12.24
N ASP A 219 20.42 10.27 -12.66
CA ASP A 219 20.84 11.36 -11.77
C ASP A 219 19.67 11.89 -10.94
N GLU A 220 18.57 12.27 -11.59
CA GLU A 220 17.35 12.74 -10.94
C GLU A 220 16.30 11.63 -10.92
N ARG A 221 15.92 11.16 -9.74
CA ARG A 221 15.02 10.03 -9.57
C ARG A 221 14.30 10.02 -8.22
N VAL A 222 13.21 9.32 -8.14
CA VAL A 222 12.63 8.89 -6.87
C VAL A 222 13.22 7.53 -6.46
N ALA A 223 12.99 7.12 -5.22
CA ALA A 223 13.45 5.82 -4.74
C ALA A 223 12.82 4.67 -5.56
N GLY A 224 13.65 3.69 -5.90
CA GLY A 224 13.26 2.51 -6.67
C GLY A 224 13.36 2.66 -8.19
N GLU A 225 13.80 3.81 -8.70
CA GLU A 225 14.11 4.02 -10.12
C GLU A 225 15.63 3.99 -10.36
N GLY A 226 16.06 3.51 -11.53
CA GLY A 226 17.44 3.54 -11.97
C GLY A 226 18.06 2.17 -12.24
N SER A 227 19.38 2.09 -12.25
CA SER A 227 20.08 0.81 -12.39
C SER A 227 19.78 -0.12 -11.21
N ILE A 228 20.02 -1.42 -11.38
CA ILE A 228 19.82 -2.38 -10.29
C ILE A 228 20.64 -2.00 -9.04
N ASP A 229 21.88 -1.51 -9.22
CA ASP A 229 22.69 -1.06 -8.10
C ASP A 229 22.08 0.12 -7.34
N GLN A 230 21.45 1.05 -8.06
CA GLN A 230 20.73 2.17 -7.44
C GLN A 230 19.52 1.68 -6.66
N VAL A 231 18.72 0.78 -7.20
CA VAL A 231 17.53 0.22 -6.53
C VAL A 231 17.93 -0.57 -5.29
N ILE A 232 18.96 -1.41 -5.37
CA ILE A 232 19.48 -2.14 -4.20
C ILE A 232 20.08 -1.16 -3.17
N GLY A 233 20.76 -0.12 -3.64
CA GLY A 233 21.25 0.97 -2.79
C GLY A 233 20.14 1.68 -2.03
N ASP A 234 18.98 1.95 -2.68
CA ASP A 234 17.81 2.54 -2.04
C ASP A 234 17.24 1.61 -0.96
N LEU A 235 17.08 0.33 -1.26
CA LEU A 235 16.59 -0.66 -0.29
C LEU A 235 17.49 -0.74 0.96
N ASN A 236 18.81 -0.74 0.76
CA ASN A 236 19.78 -0.73 1.86
C ASN A 236 19.70 0.57 2.68
N GLN A 237 19.51 1.72 2.04
CA GLN A 237 19.32 3.00 2.73
C GLN A 237 18.00 3.05 3.49
N LEU A 238 16.90 2.51 2.95
CA LEU A 238 15.62 2.42 3.63
C LEU A 238 15.70 1.53 4.86
N GLU A 239 16.39 0.40 4.77
CA GLU A 239 16.67 -0.48 5.91
C GLU A 239 17.49 0.26 6.99
N ALA A 240 18.53 0.99 6.59
CA ALA A 240 19.34 1.81 7.50
C ALA A 240 18.56 2.97 8.14
N LEU A 241 17.51 3.48 7.48
CA LEU A 241 16.57 4.46 8.04
C LEU A 241 15.51 3.82 8.96
N GLY A 242 15.55 2.51 9.17
CA GLY A 242 14.64 1.79 10.04
C GLY A 242 13.31 1.41 9.38
N ALA A 243 13.26 1.29 8.05
CA ALA A 243 12.06 0.77 7.41
C ALA A 243 11.80 -0.68 7.86
N GLU A 244 10.59 -0.95 8.33
CA GLU A 244 10.17 -2.31 8.68
C GLU A 244 9.75 -3.10 7.44
N ALA A 245 9.08 -2.42 6.50
CA ALA A 245 8.74 -2.98 5.20
C ALA A 245 8.94 -1.93 4.09
N VAL A 246 9.14 -2.39 2.87
CA VAL A 246 9.12 -1.56 1.65
C VAL A 246 8.21 -2.22 0.63
N VAL A 247 7.27 -1.46 0.06
CA VAL A 247 6.39 -1.95 -1.00
C VAL A 247 6.90 -1.44 -2.34
N LEU A 248 7.29 -2.37 -3.21
CA LEU A 248 7.70 -2.08 -4.59
C LEU A 248 6.46 -1.89 -5.47
N ASP A 249 6.44 -0.83 -6.24
CA ASP A 249 5.36 -0.50 -7.17
C ASP A 249 5.88 -0.59 -8.61
N PRO A 250 5.67 -1.72 -9.29
CA PRO A 250 6.15 -1.91 -10.66
C PRO A 250 5.30 -1.19 -11.71
N PHE A 251 4.18 -0.58 -11.31
CA PHE A 251 3.33 0.20 -12.20
C PHE A 251 3.80 1.67 -12.21
N ILE A 252 4.30 2.14 -13.37
CA ILE A 252 4.89 3.47 -13.50
C ILE A 252 3.94 4.51 -14.10
N GLY A 253 2.69 4.16 -14.40
CA GLY A 253 1.64 5.10 -14.78
C GLY A 253 1.10 4.95 -16.21
N ASP A 254 1.64 4.03 -17.02
CA ASP A 254 1.06 3.68 -18.32
C ASP A 254 0.11 2.48 -18.17
N PRO A 255 -1.20 2.64 -18.38
CA PRO A 255 -2.15 1.54 -18.29
C PRO A 255 -1.82 0.31 -19.15
N ALA A 256 -1.12 0.49 -20.27
CA ALA A 256 -0.70 -0.59 -21.14
C ALA A 256 0.34 -1.53 -20.48
N GLU A 257 0.98 -1.11 -19.40
CA GLU A 257 1.90 -1.97 -18.62
C GLU A 257 1.18 -3.16 -18.00
N THR A 258 -0.11 -3.01 -17.67
CA THR A 258 -0.92 -4.10 -17.11
C THR A 258 -1.11 -5.25 -18.10
N GLU A 259 -0.99 -5.01 -19.41
CA GLU A 259 -1.06 -6.04 -20.46
C GLU A 259 0.23 -6.87 -20.58
N ARG A 260 1.34 -6.37 -20.05
CA ARG A 260 2.68 -6.99 -20.13
C ARG A 260 3.32 -7.19 -18.75
N PRO A 261 2.71 -7.98 -17.86
CA PRO A 261 3.19 -8.16 -16.49
C PRO A 261 4.56 -8.84 -16.42
N GLU A 262 4.98 -9.52 -17.50
CA GLU A 262 6.27 -10.21 -17.57
C GLU A 262 7.47 -9.26 -17.39
N THR A 263 7.34 -8.01 -17.83
CA THR A 263 8.35 -6.96 -17.62
C THR A 263 8.51 -6.65 -16.13
N ALA A 264 7.39 -6.48 -15.42
CA ALA A 264 7.39 -6.24 -13.99
C ALA A 264 7.88 -7.48 -13.21
N TRP A 265 7.45 -8.68 -13.59
CA TRP A 265 7.92 -9.92 -12.96
C TRP A 265 9.43 -10.13 -13.13
N SER A 266 9.98 -9.81 -14.30
CA SER A 266 11.43 -9.85 -14.53
C SER A 266 12.18 -8.86 -13.64
N ALA A 267 11.68 -7.64 -13.50
CA ALA A 267 12.27 -6.64 -12.60
C ALA A 267 12.25 -7.08 -11.13
N LEU A 268 11.10 -7.61 -10.68
CA LEU A 268 10.94 -8.16 -9.34
C LEU A 268 11.89 -9.32 -9.06
N ALA A 269 11.99 -10.28 -10.02
CA ALA A 269 12.93 -11.40 -9.91
C ALA A 269 14.39 -10.92 -9.84
N THR A 270 14.74 -9.91 -10.62
CA THR A 270 16.09 -9.31 -10.59
C THR A 270 16.42 -8.71 -9.22
N VAL A 271 15.48 -7.97 -8.62
CA VAL A 271 15.66 -7.39 -7.26
C VAL A 271 15.86 -8.50 -6.22
N MET A 272 15.01 -9.55 -6.24
CA MET A 272 15.12 -10.64 -5.27
C MET A 272 16.42 -11.43 -5.41
N ALA A 273 16.90 -11.68 -6.63
CA ALA A 273 18.18 -12.34 -6.88
C ALA A 273 19.37 -11.56 -6.26
N HIS A 274 19.40 -10.23 -6.44
CA HIS A 274 20.46 -9.38 -5.89
C HIS A 274 20.38 -9.18 -4.36
N ARG A 275 19.25 -9.47 -3.73
CA ARG A 275 19.12 -9.49 -2.26
C ARG A 275 19.62 -10.81 -1.64
N GLY A 276 19.44 -11.92 -2.32
CA GLY A 276 19.83 -13.25 -1.84
C GLY A 276 21.34 -13.52 -1.80
N ASP A 277 22.12 -12.67 -2.44
CA ASP A 277 23.59 -12.79 -2.52
C ASP A 277 24.34 -12.16 -1.33
N LYS A 278 23.65 -11.86 -0.20
CA LYS A 278 24.26 -11.28 1.02
C LYS A 278 24.30 -12.27 2.18
#